data_e0a8318dbe8ad2d8d0d9ecc3edd67204
#
_entry.id   e0a8318dbe8ad2d8d0d9ecc3edd67204
#
_cell.length_a   1.000
_cell.length_b   1.000
_cell.length_c   1.000
_cell.angle_alpha   90.00
_cell.angle_beta   90.00
_cell.angle_gamma   90.00
#
_symmetry.space_group_name_H-M   'P 1'
#
loop_
_entity.id
_entity.type
_entity.pdbx_description
1 polymer ?
#
loop_
_entity_poly.entity_id
_entity_poly.type
_entity_poly.pdbx_seq_one_letter_code
_entity_poly.pdbx_strand_id
1 'polypeptide(L)'
;MAKKGIYILEIFKEKGPLSIILKQLSTSLKALEIKSIKKKMILVFLILALIPLLAMRLVVYPKAQDALQTSLIQNLQSVGHKQAELIKGWTEERKGDVRVIAENPFTLLASRVDTNDKRFWRLLRYTHYIRYEYDYKEILISDAEGIIHISTQKGRIGADVSEQEYFKKAMDGETFASQIFPSKELVESKYGRMETGVPTMVVATPITDQNKIMGVACLRVDVEKISELMRSIKLGESGETYLVNKQGFMITESRFATDLRNEGFIETDTTLEIKLINPEEGKFTKSVSECLKGHTGS
;
A
#
# COMPACT_ATOMS: atom_id res chain seq x y z
N MET A 1 -48.88 22.78 14.00
CA MET A 1 -47.55 22.87 14.60
C MET A 1 -47.59 22.51 16.10
N ALA A 2 -47.99 21.28 16.49
CA ALA A 2 -48.13 20.91 17.91
C ALA A 2 -47.91 19.40 18.18
N LYS A 3 -47.07 18.71 17.39
CA LYS A 3 -46.79 17.28 17.58
C LYS A 3 -45.30 16.90 17.76
N LYS A 4 -44.39 17.87 17.80
CA LYS A 4 -42.94 17.59 17.99
C LYS A 4 -42.47 17.70 19.45
N GLY A 5 -43.32 18.18 20.38
CA GLY A 5 -42.95 18.33 21.80
C GLY A 5 -43.15 17.11 22.68
N ILE A 6 -43.88 16.09 22.21
CA ILE A 6 -44.26 14.93 23.05
C ILE A 6 -43.22 13.80 22.98
N TYR A 7 -42.45 13.71 21.92
CA TYR A 7 -41.45 12.65 21.75
C TYR A 7 -40.21 12.76 22.67
N ILE A 8 -39.89 13.95 23.17
CA ILE A 8 -38.75 14.13 24.05
C ILE A 8 -39.08 13.67 25.50
N LEU A 9 -40.35 13.68 25.88
CA LEU A 9 -40.77 13.25 27.24
C LEU A 9 -40.99 11.72 27.37
N GLU A 10 -41.22 11.01 26.29
CA GLU A 10 -41.35 9.54 26.31
C GLU A 10 -40.01 8.79 26.39
N ILE A 11 -38.93 9.36 25.88
CA ILE A 11 -37.57 8.77 25.95
C ILE A 11 -37.03 8.73 27.41
N PHE A 12 -37.59 9.56 28.32
CA PHE A 12 -37.24 9.56 29.72
C PHE A 12 -38.03 8.60 30.62
N LYS A 13 -38.97 7.84 30.05
CA LYS A 13 -39.86 6.97 30.83
C LYS A 13 -39.39 5.52 30.96
N GLU A 14 -38.42 5.08 30.20
CA GLU A 14 -37.83 3.76 30.37
C GLU A 14 -36.76 3.78 31.47
N LYS A 15 -36.78 2.76 32.33
CA LYS A 15 -35.96 2.56 33.53
C LYS A 15 -34.45 2.46 33.18
N GLY A 16 -33.85 3.56 32.80
CA GLY A 16 -32.42 3.67 32.60
C GLY A 16 -31.67 4.06 33.88
N PRO A 17 -30.35 3.89 33.94
CA PRO A 17 -29.53 4.21 35.13
C PRO A 17 -29.74 5.64 35.64
N LEU A 18 -30.16 6.56 34.78
CA LEU A 18 -30.47 7.95 35.15
C LEU A 18 -31.70 8.07 36.07
N SER A 19 -32.73 7.25 35.91
CA SER A 19 -33.93 7.27 36.76
C SER A 19 -33.62 6.75 38.16
N ILE A 20 -32.71 5.81 38.29
CA ILE A 20 -32.24 5.27 39.58
C ILE A 20 -31.38 6.34 40.31
N ILE A 21 -30.49 7.00 39.58
CA ILE A 21 -29.63 8.07 40.08
C ILE A 21 -30.47 9.29 40.56
N LEU A 22 -31.46 9.68 39.76
CA LEU A 22 -32.37 10.79 40.14
C LEU A 22 -33.23 10.45 41.37
N LYS A 23 -33.67 9.16 41.48
CA LYS A 23 -34.43 8.73 42.68
C LYS A 23 -33.55 8.64 43.93
N GLN A 24 -32.32 8.19 43.81
CA GLN A 24 -31.33 8.21 44.89
C GLN A 24 -30.92 9.62 45.26
N LEU A 25 -30.72 10.51 44.31
CA LEU A 25 -30.47 11.94 44.56
C LEU A 25 -31.64 12.63 45.25
N SER A 26 -32.89 12.32 44.86
CA SER A 26 -34.09 12.89 45.51
C SER A 26 -34.26 12.42 46.96
N THR A 27 -33.93 11.15 47.24
CA THR A 27 -33.97 10.60 48.60
C THR A 27 -32.83 11.15 49.46
N SER A 28 -31.64 11.30 48.92
CA SER A 28 -30.49 11.93 49.62
C SER A 28 -30.69 13.42 49.86
N LEU A 29 -31.34 14.13 48.94
CA LEU A 29 -31.72 15.55 49.09
C LEU A 29 -32.80 15.77 50.17
N LYS A 30 -33.72 14.79 50.33
CA LYS A 30 -34.72 14.81 51.44
C LYS A 30 -34.09 14.54 52.80
N ALA A 31 -33.02 13.74 52.86
CA ALA A 31 -32.27 13.47 54.10
C ALA A 31 -31.36 14.63 54.55
N LEU A 32 -31.04 15.57 53.65
CA LEU A 32 -30.30 16.80 53.97
C LEU A 32 -31.28 17.89 54.47
N GLU A 33 -31.58 17.92 55.77
CA GLU A 33 -32.27 19.03 56.41
C GLU A 33 -31.41 20.32 56.38
N ILE A 34 -31.32 20.95 55.23
CA ILE A 34 -30.60 22.22 55.07
C ILE A 34 -31.53 23.33 55.52
N LYS A 35 -31.40 23.74 56.78
CA LYS A 35 -32.21 24.84 57.43
C LYS A 35 -31.87 26.25 56.90
N SER A 36 -30.71 26.42 56.22
CA SER A 36 -30.25 27.71 55.72
C SER A 36 -30.60 27.91 54.23
N ILE A 37 -31.31 28.99 53.90
CA ILE A 37 -31.64 29.41 52.56
C ILE A 37 -30.37 29.57 51.67
N LYS A 38 -29.30 30.16 52.23
CA LYS A 38 -28.00 30.30 51.52
C LYS A 38 -27.43 28.97 51.08
N LYS A 39 -27.46 27.94 51.94
CA LYS A 39 -26.97 26.59 51.60
C LYS A 39 -27.82 25.94 50.53
N LYS A 40 -29.14 26.13 50.54
CA LYS A 40 -30.06 25.64 49.48
C LYS A 40 -29.74 26.28 48.14
N MET A 41 -29.53 27.60 48.09
CA MET A 41 -29.15 28.30 46.87
C MET A 41 -27.81 27.81 46.32
N ILE A 42 -26.79 27.69 47.17
CA ILE A 42 -25.48 27.16 46.74
C ILE A 42 -25.60 25.76 46.15
N LEU A 43 -26.39 24.87 46.76
CA LEU A 43 -26.61 23.52 46.27
C LEU A 43 -27.31 23.52 44.92
N VAL A 44 -28.35 24.35 44.74
CA VAL A 44 -29.05 24.47 43.45
C VAL A 44 -28.13 24.98 42.35
N PHE A 45 -27.31 26.02 42.63
CA PHE A 45 -26.33 26.51 41.66
C PHE A 45 -25.26 25.47 41.34
N LEU A 46 -24.78 24.73 42.37
CA LEU A 46 -23.81 23.65 42.16
C LEU A 46 -24.38 22.54 41.25
N ILE A 47 -25.61 22.12 41.52
CA ILE A 47 -26.29 21.09 40.68
C ILE A 47 -26.49 21.62 39.25
N LEU A 48 -26.95 22.87 39.10
CA LEU A 48 -27.15 23.50 37.81
C LEU A 48 -25.85 23.60 37.00
N ALA A 49 -24.72 23.84 37.65
CA ALA A 49 -23.40 23.88 37.03
C ALA A 49 -22.85 22.47 36.71
N LEU A 50 -23.09 21.48 37.58
CA LEU A 50 -22.58 20.12 37.42
C LEU A 50 -23.34 19.31 36.38
N ILE A 51 -24.66 19.51 36.23
CA ILE A 51 -25.48 18.76 35.26
C ILE A 51 -24.95 18.89 33.81
N PRO A 52 -24.69 20.10 33.26
CA PRO A 52 -24.14 20.22 31.90
C PRO A 52 -22.74 19.64 31.78
N LEU A 53 -21.89 19.74 32.82
CA LEU A 53 -20.55 19.13 32.80
C LEU A 53 -20.63 17.60 32.79
N LEU A 54 -21.51 17.01 33.57
CA LEU A 54 -21.76 15.58 33.59
C LEU A 54 -22.37 15.11 32.27
N ALA A 55 -23.32 15.85 31.70
CA ALA A 55 -23.90 15.54 30.40
C ALA A 55 -22.83 15.59 29.29
N MET A 56 -21.95 16.57 29.31
CA MET A 56 -20.83 16.69 28.40
C MET A 56 -19.88 15.50 28.51
N ARG A 57 -19.51 15.12 29.75
CA ARG A 57 -18.58 14.02 30.02
C ARG A 57 -19.17 12.65 29.67
N LEU A 58 -20.47 12.41 29.98
CA LEU A 58 -21.08 11.08 29.86
C LEU A 58 -21.75 10.82 28.51
N VAL A 59 -22.16 11.89 27.81
CA VAL A 59 -22.92 11.74 26.55
C VAL A 59 -22.16 12.33 25.37
N VAL A 60 -21.69 13.55 25.46
CA VAL A 60 -21.09 14.25 24.31
C VAL A 60 -19.70 13.72 24.01
N TYR A 61 -18.88 13.56 25.04
CA TYR A 61 -17.49 13.09 24.84
C TYR A 61 -17.38 11.70 24.20
N PRO A 62 -18.08 10.65 24.69
CA PRO A 62 -18.03 9.33 24.04
C PRO A 62 -18.51 9.36 22.60
N LYS A 63 -19.65 10.04 22.32
CA LYS A 63 -20.17 10.17 20.97
C LYS A 63 -19.22 10.92 20.02
N ALA A 64 -18.57 11.97 20.51
CA ALA A 64 -17.57 12.70 19.73
C ALA A 64 -16.33 11.84 19.46
N GLN A 65 -15.89 11.05 20.43
CA GLN A 65 -14.79 10.11 20.28
C GLN A 65 -15.11 9.01 19.26
N ASP A 66 -16.29 8.38 19.36
CA ASP A 66 -16.74 7.35 18.41
C ASP A 66 -16.87 7.91 16.99
N ALA A 67 -17.44 9.11 16.85
CA ALA A 67 -17.58 9.78 15.54
C ALA A 67 -16.22 10.10 14.93
N LEU A 68 -15.28 10.62 15.73
CA LEU A 68 -13.92 10.90 15.29
C LEU A 68 -13.19 9.62 14.87
N GLN A 69 -13.26 8.57 15.69
CA GLN A 69 -12.65 7.28 15.41
C GLN A 69 -13.20 6.68 14.11
N THR A 70 -14.53 6.68 13.95
CA THR A 70 -15.19 6.19 12.72
C THR A 70 -14.72 6.99 11.50
N SER A 71 -14.67 8.32 11.62
CA SER A 71 -14.20 9.18 10.53
C SER A 71 -12.75 8.92 10.15
N LEU A 72 -11.87 8.73 11.14
CA LEU A 72 -10.46 8.39 10.90
C LEU A 72 -10.31 7.04 10.20
N ILE A 73 -11.05 6.01 10.65
CA ILE A 73 -11.03 4.68 10.03
C ILE A 73 -11.49 4.76 8.58
N GLN A 74 -12.60 5.44 8.31
CA GLN A 74 -13.12 5.61 6.94
C GLN A 74 -12.13 6.35 6.03
N ASN A 75 -11.46 7.35 6.57
CA ASN A 75 -10.43 8.09 5.83
C ASN A 75 -9.25 7.19 5.49
N LEU A 76 -8.71 6.43 6.46
CA LEU A 76 -7.61 5.48 6.24
C LEU A 76 -7.99 4.40 5.22
N GLN A 77 -9.19 3.84 5.30
CA GLN A 77 -9.68 2.85 4.32
C GLN A 77 -9.78 3.46 2.92
N SER A 78 -10.29 4.68 2.80
CA SER A 78 -10.38 5.39 1.52
C SER A 78 -9.00 5.65 0.91
N VAL A 79 -8.04 6.07 1.72
CA VAL A 79 -6.64 6.25 1.30
C VAL A 79 -6.03 4.94 0.83
N GLY A 80 -6.17 3.86 1.61
CA GLY A 80 -5.65 2.54 1.25
C GLY A 80 -6.25 2.00 -0.05
N HIS A 81 -7.57 2.15 -0.22
CA HIS A 81 -8.25 1.74 -1.45
C HIS A 81 -7.73 2.53 -2.67
N LYS A 82 -7.64 3.85 -2.54
CA LYS A 82 -7.12 4.71 -3.61
C LYS A 82 -5.69 4.36 -4.00
N GLN A 83 -4.82 4.09 -3.02
CA GLN A 83 -3.44 3.67 -3.28
C GLN A 83 -3.38 2.31 -3.98
N ALA A 84 -4.19 1.34 -3.55
CA ALA A 84 -4.27 0.04 -4.20
C ALA A 84 -4.71 0.16 -5.66
N GLU A 85 -5.68 1.04 -5.96
CA GLU A 85 -6.13 1.34 -7.33
C GLU A 85 -5.02 1.99 -8.17
N LEU A 86 -4.28 2.94 -7.60
CA LEU A 86 -3.15 3.59 -8.28
C LEU A 86 -2.07 2.56 -8.65
N ILE A 87 -1.70 1.66 -7.73
CA ILE A 87 -0.68 0.62 -7.99
C ILE A 87 -1.18 -0.38 -9.04
N LYS A 88 -2.44 -0.78 -8.95
CA LYS A 88 -3.07 -1.64 -9.95
C LYS A 88 -3.03 -0.99 -11.34
N GLY A 89 -3.47 0.26 -11.44
CA GLY A 89 -3.44 1.03 -12.69
C GLY A 89 -2.03 1.15 -13.25
N TRP A 90 -1.07 1.49 -12.40
CA TRP A 90 0.34 1.57 -12.77
C TRP A 90 0.89 0.22 -13.29
N THR A 91 0.53 -0.88 -12.66
CA THR A 91 0.93 -2.23 -13.10
C THR A 91 0.31 -2.59 -14.46
N GLU A 92 -0.96 -2.28 -14.67
CA GLU A 92 -1.64 -2.53 -15.94
C GLU A 92 -1.07 -1.67 -17.08
N GLU A 93 -0.64 -0.43 -16.81
CA GLU A 93 0.12 0.37 -17.77
C GLU A 93 1.42 -0.33 -18.19
N ARG A 94 2.21 -0.84 -17.24
CA ARG A 94 3.45 -1.57 -17.56
C ARG A 94 3.19 -2.83 -18.39
N LYS A 95 2.08 -3.53 -18.13
CA LYS A 95 1.63 -4.64 -18.98
C LYS A 95 1.23 -4.17 -20.38
N GLY A 96 0.64 -2.98 -20.50
CA GLY A 96 0.38 -2.32 -21.79
C GLY A 96 1.65 -2.04 -22.56
N ASP A 97 2.62 -1.43 -21.90
CA ASP A 97 3.91 -1.04 -22.49
C ASP A 97 4.66 -2.26 -23.05
N VAL A 98 4.74 -3.36 -22.28
CA VAL A 98 5.43 -4.56 -22.75
C VAL A 98 4.72 -5.21 -23.93
N ARG A 99 3.37 -5.16 -24.00
CA ARG A 99 2.61 -5.64 -25.17
C ARG A 99 2.92 -4.82 -26.42
N VAL A 100 2.97 -3.49 -26.29
CA VAL A 100 3.34 -2.60 -27.40
C VAL A 100 4.74 -2.94 -27.93
N ILE A 101 5.68 -3.26 -27.05
CA ILE A 101 7.03 -3.70 -27.44
C ILE A 101 6.96 -5.05 -28.13
N ALA A 102 6.20 -6.02 -27.61
CA ALA A 102 6.09 -7.37 -28.18
C ALA A 102 5.42 -7.37 -29.56
N GLU A 103 4.42 -6.51 -29.77
CA GLU A 103 3.68 -6.38 -31.04
C GLU A 103 4.44 -5.59 -32.10
N ASN A 104 5.57 -4.96 -31.75
CA ASN A 104 6.38 -4.26 -32.73
C ASN A 104 6.96 -5.25 -33.76
N PRO A 105 6.75 -5.03 -35.09
CA PRO A 105 7.25 -5.94 -36.13
C PRO A 105 8.76 -6.20 -36.08
N PHE A 106 9.55 -5.25 -35.56
CA PHE A 106 10.98 -5.45 -35.39
C PHE A 106 11.32 -6.37 -34.22
N THR A 107 10.45 -6.47 -33.20
CA THR A 107 10.64 -7.38 -32.07
C THR A 107 10.53 -8.83 -32.49
N LEU A 108 9.58 -9.17 -33.36
CA LEU A 108 9.46 -10.49 -33.93
C LEU A 108 10.72 -10.89 -34.74
N LEU A 109 11.35 -9.93 -35.40
CA LEU A 109 12.61 -10.16 -36.12
C LEU A 109 13.79 -10.39 -35.17
N ALA A 110 13.78 -9.80 -33.97
CA ALA A 110 14.89 -9.89 -33.02
C ALA A 110 15.15 -11.33 -32.57
N SER A 111 14.12 -12.14 -32.39
CA SER A 111 14.24 -13.55 -32.02
C SER A 111 14.86 -14.42 -33.10
N ARG A 112 15.12 -13.85 -34.29
CA ARG A 112 15.58 -14.59 -35.50
C ARG A 112 16.80 -13.98 -36.20
N VAL A 113 17.31 -12.84 -35.71
CA VAL A 113 18.30 -12.03 -36.42
C VAL A 113 19.62 -12.02 -35.69
N ASP A 114 20.71 -12.35 -36.42
CA ASP A 114 22.08 -12.28 -35.95
C ASP A 114 22.50 -10.82 -35.65
N THR A 115 23.44 -10.66 -34.71
CA THR A 115 24.08 -9.40 -34.36
C THR A 115 24.74 -8.67 -35.53
N ASN A 116 25.04 -9.37 -36.62
CA ASN A 116 25.56 -8.81 -37.87
C ASN A 116 24.50 -8.11 -38.72
N ASP A 117 23.21 -8.27 -38.46
CA ASP A 117 22.14 -7.65 -39.23
C ASP A 117 21.91 -6.21 -38.81
N LYS A 118 21.79 -5.29 -39.81
CA LYS A 118 21.48 -3.88 -39.53
C LYS A 118 20.14 -3.68 -38.79
N ARG A 119 19.20 -4.63 -38.92
CA ARG A 119 17.90 -4.61 -38.22
C ARG A 119 18.07 -4.82 -36.74
N PHE A 120 19.02 -5.66 -36.30
CA PHE A 120 19.38 -5.86 -34.91
C PHE A 120 19.76 -4.51 -34.23
N TRP A 121 20.68 -3.74 -34.84
CA TRP A 121 21.13 -2.46 -34.28
C TRP A 121 20.04 -1.40 -34.27
N ARG A 122 19.10 -1.47 -35.21
CA ARG A 122 17.94 -0.56 -35.24
C ARG A 122 16.99 -0.87 -34.09
N LEU A 123 16.72 -2.14 -33.83
CA LEU A 123 15.87 -2.56 -32.72
C LEU A 123 16.53 -2.27 -31.38
N LEU A 124 17.81 -2.60 -31.20
CA LEU A 124 18.56 -2.30 -29.98
C LEU A 124 18.51 -0.79 -29.66
N ARG A 125 18.68 0.06 -30.66
CA ARG A 125 18.58 1.52 -30.48
C ARG A 125 17.15 1.94 -30.08
N TYR A 126 16.13 1.33 -30.66
CA TYR A 126 14.74 1.59 -30.34
C TYR A 126 14.41 1.16 -28.89
N THR A 127 14.86 -0.01 -28.44
CA THR A 127 14.66 -0.46 -27.06
C THR A 127 15.41 0.43 -26.07
N HIS A 128 16.62 0.90 -26.40
CA HIS A 128 17.33 1.89 -25.57
C HIS A 128 16.59 3.21 -25.46
N TYR A 129 15.98 3.70 -26.56
CA TYR A 129 15.16 4.91 -26.54
C TYR A 129 13.96 4.75 -25.63
N ILE A 130 13.20 3.64 -25.75
CA ILE A 130 12.06 3.35 -24.88
C ILE A 130 12.51 3.22 -23.42
N ARG A 131 13.59 2.49 -23.17
CA ARG A 131 14.14 2.36 -21.81
C ARG A 131 14.38 3.73 -21.17
N TYR A 132 14.99 4.64 -21.90
CA TYR A 132 15.32 5.98 -21.43
C TYR A 132 14.06 6.84 -21.22
N GLU A 133 13.16 6.85 -22.18
CA GLU A 133 11.95 7.68 -22.15
C GLU A 133 10.97 7.29 -21.03
N TYR A 134 10.86 5.99 -20.76
CA TYR A 134 9.94 5.45 -19.74
C TYR A 134 10.65 5.05 -18.44
N ASP A 135 11.94 5.34 -18.32
CA ASP A 135 12.74 5.07 -17.10
C ASP A 135 12.74 3.60 -16.65
N TYR A 136 12.82 2.68 -17.63
CA TYR A 136 12.98 1.26 -17.33
C TYR A 136 14.42 0.91 -16.97
N LYS A 137 14.62 -0.03 -16.04
CA LYS A 137 15.97 -0.52 -15.70
C LYS A 137 16.54 -1.40 -16.82
N GLU A 138 15.72 -2.24 -17.45
CA GLU A 138 16.09 -3.08 -18.55
C GLU A 138 14.89 -3.36 -19.46
N ILE A 139 15.14 -3.48 -20.77
CA ILE A 139 14.25 -4.10 -21.73
C ILE A 139 15.03 -5.26 -22.35
N LEU A 140 14.43 -6.46 -22.31
CA LEU A 140 15.02 -7.64 -22.94
C LEU A 140 14.01 -8.36 -23.84
N ILE A 141 14.52 -9.03 -24.86
CA ILE A 141 13.77 -9.87 -25.78
C ILE A 141 14.54 -11.19 -25.90
N SER A 142 13.85 -12.30 -25.63
CA SER A 142 14.37 -13.64 -25.78
C SER A 142 13.63 -14.41 -26.88
N ASP A 143 14.24 -15.49 -27.35
CA ASP A 143 13.59 -16.49 -28.19
C ASP A 143 12.68 -17.43 -27.37
N ALA A 144 12.11 -18.43 -28.01
CA ALA A 144 11.25 -19.43 -27.40
C ALA A 144 12.01 -20.40 -26.49
N GLU A 145 13.30 -20.53 -26.66
CA GLU A 145 14.22 -21.35 -25.86
C GLU A 145 14.68 -20.60 -24.60
N GLY A 146 14.43 -19.28 -24.50
CA GLY A 146 14.79 -18.45 -23.36
C GLY A 146 16.13 -17.76 -23.50
N ILE A 147 16.76 -17.79 -24.68
CA ILE A 147 18.02 -17.09 -24.90
C ILE A 147 17.76 -15.63 -25.24
N ILE A 148 18.42 -14.73 -24.51
CA ILE A 148 18.28 -13.28 -24.73
C ILE A 148 19.02 -12.85 -26.00
N HIS A 149 18.27 -12.34 -26.96
CA HIS A 149 18.82 -11.76 -28.20
C HIS A 149 19.02 -10.26 -28.12
N ILE A 150 18.14 -9.55 -27.43
CA ILE A 150 18.23 -8.10 -27.19
C ILE A 150 18.19 -7.84 -25.71
N SER A 151 19.08 -6.99 -25.23
CA SER A 151 19.00 -6.39 -23.89
C SER A 151 19.58 -4.99 -23.92
N THR A 152 18.93 -4.08 -23.20
CA THR A 152 19.46 -2.73 -22.96
C THR A 152 20.50 -2.71 -21.85
N GLN A 153 20.71 -3.83 -21.16
CA GLN A 153 21.75 -4.01 -20.16
C GLN A 153 22.94 -4.78 -20.75
N LYS A 154 24.14 -4.25 -20.54
CA LYS A 154 25.39 -4.88 -21.05
C LYS A 154 25.58 -6.27 -20.44
N GLY A 155 26.08 -7.21 -21.28
CA GLY A 155 26.43 -8.56 -20.85
C GLY A 155 25.26 -9.52 -20.62
N ARG A 156 24.05 -9.14 -21.02
CA ARG A 156 22.85 -9.98 -20.90
C ARG A 156 22.54 -10.76 -22.17
N ILE A 157 22.99 -10.28 -23.31
CA ILE A 157 22.78 -10.97 -24.60
C ILE A 157 23.47 -12.35 -24.56
N GLY A 158 22.73 -13.40 -24.95
CA GLY A 158 23.16 -14.79 -24.88
C GLY A 158 22.89 -15.48 -23.53
N ALA A 159 22.43 -14.75 -22.52
CA ALA A 159 22.04 -15.34 -21.23
C ALA A 159 20.72 -16.12 -21.37
N ASP A 160 20.60 -17.20 -20.61
CA ASP A 160 19.40 -18.04 -20.53
C ASP A 160 18.47 -17.59 -19.40
N VAL A 161 17.20 -17.36 -19.73
CA VAL A 161 16.12 -17.00 -18.80
C VAL A 161 14.98 -18.02 -18.78
N SER A 162 15.15 -19.18 -19.38
CA SER A 162 14.12 -20.22 -19.51
C SER A 162 13.58 -20.69 -18.15
N GLU A 163 14.40 -20.71 -17.11
CA GLU A 163 14.01 -21.11 -15.76
C GLU A 163 13.33 -19.99 -14.94
N GLN A 164 13.29 -18.77 -15.44
CA GLN A 164 12.66 -17.64 -14.73
C GLN A 164 11.14 -17.77 -14.78
N GLU A 165 10.48 -17.44 -13.66
CA GLU A 165 9.02 -17.51 -13.53
C GLU A 165 8.32 -16.66 -14.61
N TYR A 166 8.80 -15.43 -14.83
CA TYR A 166 8.21 -14.52 -15.80
C TYR A 166 8.29 -15.04 -17.23
N PHE A 167 9.38 -15.78 -17.58
CA PHE A 167 9.52 -16.41 -18.89
C PHE A 167 8.51 -17.55 -19.05
N LYS A 168 8.44 -18.47 -18.08
CA LYS A 168 7.49 -19.60 -18.09
C LYS A 168 6.05 -19.12 -18.23
N LYS A 169 5.66 -18.12 -17.46
CA LYS A 169 4.32 -17.51 -17.51
C LYS A 169 4.02 -16.88 -18.87
N ALA A 170 4.97 -16.17 -19.45
CA ALA A 170 4.80 -15.61 -20.78
C ALA A 170 4.71 -16.71 -21.87
N MET A 171 5.50 -17.78 -21.75
CA MET A 171 5.40 -18.93 -22.67
C MET A 171 4.06 -19.69 -22.54
N ASP A 172 3.38 -19.60 -21.39
CA ASP A 172 2.00 -20.08 -21.21
C ASP A 172 0.95 -19.13 -21.86
N GLY A 173 1.39 -18.03 -22.48
CA GLY A 173 0.51 -17.04 -23.14
C GLY A 173 0.04 -15.89 -22.25
N GLU A 174 0.55 -15.79 -21.03
CA GLU A 174 0.13 -14.78 -20.04
C GLU A 174 1.00 -13.51 -20.13
N THR A 175 0.38 -12.32 -20.11
CA THR A 175 1.11 -11.09 -19.76
C THR A 175 1.25 -11.01 -18.26
N PHE A 176 2.43 -11.34 -17.76
CA PHE A 176 2.72 -11.54 -16.35
C PHE A 176 3.50 -10.36 -15.75
N ALA A 177 3.14 -9.97 -14.52
CA ALA A 177 3.91 -9.06 -13.70
C ALA A 177 4.33 -9.79 -12.42
N SER A 178 5.63 -9.82 -12.14
CA SER A 178 6.17 -10.50 -10.96
C SER A 178 5.86 -9.73 -9.68
N GLN A 179 6.02 -10.40 -8.54
CA GLN A 179 6.21 -9.69 -7.28
C GLN A 179 7.55 -8.95 -7.30
N ILE A 180 7.75 -8.03 -6.32
CA ILE A 180 9.05 -7.40 -6.10
C ILE A 180 9.96 -8.42 -5.40
N PHE A 181 11.15 -8.63 -5.95
CA PHE A 181 12.15 -9.58 -5.47
C PHE A 181 13.57 -8.98 -5.58
N PRO A 182 14.55 -9.46 -4.79
CA PRO A 182 15.94 -9.03 -4.93
C PRO A 182 16.53 -9.59 -6.23
N SER A 183 17.17 -8.74 -7.03
CA SER A 183 17.79 -9.15 -8.29
C SER A 183 18.92 -10.14 -8.04
N LYS A 184 19.00 -11.20 -8.86
CA LYS A 184 20.15 -12.10 -8.90
C LYS A 184 21.26 -11.57 -9.81
N GLU A 185 20.87 -10.79 -10.80
CA GLU A 185 21.76 -10.15 -11.76
C GLU A 185 22.20 -8.78 -11.24
N LEU A 186 23.26 -8.24 -11.84
CA LEU A 186 23.66 -6.85 -11.64
C LEU A 186 22.58 -5.93 -12.22
N VAL A 187 22.00 -5.09 -11.39
CA VAL A 187 20.99 -4.08 -11.76
C VAL A 187 21.46 -2.73 -11.24
N GLU A 188 21.19 -1.68 -11.98
CA GLU A 188 21.46 -0.33 -11.53
C GLU A 188 20.55 0.04 -10.35
N SER A 189 21.14 0.22 -9.17
CA SER A 189 20.44 0.66 -7.96
C SER A 189 20.04 2.13 -8.07
N LYS A 190 19.20 2.60 -7.15
CA LYS A 190 18.82 4.02 -7.04
C LYS A 190 20.01 4.96 -6.77
N TYR A 191 21.15 4.41 -6.40
CA TYR A 191 22.41 5.15 -6.19
C TYR A 191 23.32 5.17 -7.44
N GLY A 192 22.85 4.64 -8.59
CA GLY A 192 23.60 4.58 -9.84
C GLY A 192 24.72 3.53 -9.85
N ARG A 193 24.70 2.56 -8.91
CA ARG A 193 25.67 1.48 -8.84
C ARG A 193 25.08 0.18 -9.40
N MET A 194 25.90 -0.58 -10.11
CA MET A 194 25.54 -1.92 -10.59
C MET A 194 25.79 -2.94 -9.49
N GLU A 195 24.73 -3.49 -8.91
CA GLU A 195 24.80 -4.43 -7.79
C GLU A 195 23.71 -5.49 -7.85
N THR A 196 23.89 -6.60 -7.17
CA THR A 196 22.88 -7.65 -6.97
C THR A 196 22.04 -7.32 -5.73
N GLY A 197 20.89 -7.98 -5.56
CA GLY A 197 20.01 -7.74 -4.42
C GLY A 197 19.12 -6.51 -4.57
N VAL A 198 19.25 -5.75 -5.66
CA VAL A 198 18.41 -4.57 -5.92
C VAL A 198 16.95 -4.99 -6.03
N PRO A 199 16.02 -4.36 -5.27
CA PRO A 199 14.60 -4.62 -5.41
C PRO A 199 14.14 -4.40 -6.84
N THR A 200 13.56 -5.42 -7.45
CA THR A 200 13.18 -5.39 -8.86
C THR A 200 11.82 -6.03 -9.09
N MET A 201 11.12 -5.57 -10.10
CA MET A 201 9.90 -6.14 -10.62
C MET A 201 10.05 -6.33 -12.13
N VAL A 202 9.52 -7.43 -12.63
CA VAL A 202 9.61 -7.78 -14.05
C VAL A 202 8.21 -7.93 -14.62
N VAL A 203 7.99 -7.35 -15.80
CA VAL A 203 6.75 -7.52 -16.56
C VAL A 203 7.09 -8.15 -17.91
N ALA A 204 6.47 -9.28 -18.22
CA ALA A 204 6.77 -10.06 -19.42
C ALA A 204 5.50 -10.42 -20.18
N THR A 205 5.63 -10.56 -21.50
CA THR A 205 4.54 -10.95 -22.40
C THR A 205 5.07 -11.79 -23.54
N PRO A 206 4.29 -12.74 -24.09
CA PRO A 206 4.71 -13.50 -25.26
C PRO A 206 4.83 -12.61 -26.50
N ILE A 207 5.80 -12.92 -27.35
CA ILE A 207 5.91 -12.42 -28.71
C ILE A 207 5.28 -13.48 -29.61
N THR A 208 4.22 -13.13 -30.33
CA THR A 208 3.46 -14.10 -31.14
C THR A 208 3.55 -13.80 -32.62
N ASP A 209 3.64 -14.88 -33.43
CA ASP A 209 3.51 -14.83 -34.86
C ASP A 209 2.55 -15.94 -35.31
N GLN A 210 1.47 -15.59 -36.02
CA GLN A 210 0.44 -16.52 -36.48
C GLN A 210 -0.03 -17.51 -35.39
N ASN A 211 -0.33 -17.01 -34.18
CA ASN A 211 -0.74 -17.76 -33.00
C ASN A 211 0.32 -18.71 -32.39
N LYS A 212 1.58 -18.60 -32.82
CA LYS A 212 2.70 -19.32 -32.23
C LYS A 212 3.53 -18.37 -31.40
N ILE A 213 3.91 -18.76 -30.18
CA ILE A 213 4.83 -18.00 -29.35
C ILE A 213 6.24 -18.17 -29.89
N MET A 214 6.88 -17.08 -30.22
CA MET A 214 8.22 -17.02 -30.83
C MET A 214 9.30 -16.59 -29.86
N GLY A 215 8.90 -16.10 -28.68
CA GLY A 215 9.78 -15.60 -27.65
C GLY A 215 9.04 -14.75 -26.63
N VAL A 216 9.78 -14.05 -25.81
CA VAL A 216 9.25 -13.22 -24.71
C VAL A 216 9.87 -11.84 -24.74
N ALA A 217 9.03 -10.82 -24.67
CA ALA A 217 9.44 -9.43 -24.35
C ALA A 217 9.27 -9.17 -22.86
N CYS A 218 10.25 -8.51 -22.26
CA CYS A 218 10.27 -8.29 -20.83
C CYS A 218 10.80 -6.91 -20.48
N LEU A 219 10.16 -6.28 -19.50
CA LEU A 219 10.57 -5.02 -18.89
C LEU A 219 11.00 -5.28 -17.44
N ARG A 220 12.15 -4.74 -17.06
CA ARG A 220 12.55 -4.60 -15.65
C ARG A 220 12.20 -3.19 -15.20
N VAL A 221 11.35 -3.10 -14.22
CA VAL A 221 10.72 -1.85 -13.79
C VAL A 221 11.46 -1.26 -12.60
N ASP A 222 11.52 0.06 -12.53
CA ASP A 222 12.02 0.75 -11.35
C ASP A 222 10.99 0.70 -10.21
N VAL A 223 11.33 -0.03 -9.16
CA VAL A 223 10.48 -0.20 -7.96
C VAL A 223 10.37 1.10 -7.16
N GLU A 224 11.34 2.01 -7.29
CA GLU A 224 11.29 3.30 -6.61
C GLU A 224 10.03 4.11 -6.97
N LYS A 225 9.53 3.96 -8.19
CA LYS A 225 8.25 4.59 -8.61
C LYS A 225 7.06 4.17 -7.76
N ILE A 226 7.02 2.93 -7.28
CA ILE A 226 5.98 2.46 -6.35
C ILE A 226 6.18 3.12 -4.98
N SER A 227 7.41 3.22 -4.50
CA SER A 227 7.72 3.91 -3.25
C SER A 227 7.34 5.39 -3.31
N GLU A 228 7.60 6.08 -4.43
CA GLU A 228 7.16 7.47 -4.65
C GLU A 228 5.63 7.61 -4.58
N LEU A 229 4.89 6.70 -5.23
CA LEU A 229 3.42 6.68 -5.16
C LEU A 229 2.91 6.52 -3.72
N MET A 230 3.53 5.63 -2.94
CA MET A 230 3.16 5.41 -1.55
C MET A 230 3.48 6.64 -0.69
N ARG A 231 4.67 7.24 -0.84
CA ARG A 231 5.09 8.43 -0.09
C ARG A 231 4.34 9.71 -0.47
N SER A 232 3.66 9.74 -1.62
CA SER A 232 2.90 10.92 -2.07
C SER A 232 1.73 11.27 -1.13
N ILE A 233 1.22 10.29 -0.38
CA ILE A 233 0.13 10.47 0.58
C ILE A 233 0.69 10.49 1.99
N LYS A 234 0.61 11.65 2.65
CA LYS A 234 1.05 11.85 4.04
C LYS A 234 -0.13 11.66 4.99
N LEU A 235 0.01 10.79 5.97
CA LEU A 235 -0.95 10.57 7.06
C LEU A 235 -0.49 11.28 8.33
N GLY A 236 -0.66 12.61 8.36
CA GLY A 236 -0.17 13.44 9.46
C GLY A 236 1.37 13.45 9.56
N GLU A 237 1.89 13.70 10.77
CA GLU A 237 3.33 13.83 11.01
C GLU A 237 4.03 12.47 11.14
N SER A 238 3.39 11.49 11.75
CA SER A 238 3.98 10.18 12.06
C SER A 238 3.40 9.00 11.26
N GLY A 239 2.30 9.20 10.52
CA GLY A 239 1.67 8.12 9.76
C GLY A 239 2.29 7.92 8.39
N GLU A 240 2.39 6.67 7.95
CA GLU A 240 2.79 6.30 6.60
C GLU A 240 1.96 5.13 6.08
N THR A 241 2.01 4.92 4.79
CA THR A 241 1.49 3.73 4.12
C THR A 241 2.64 2.97 3.48
N TYR A 242 2.60 1.66 3.52
CA TYR A 242 3.60 0.79 2.92
C TYR A 242 2.97 -0.48 2.36
N LEU A 243 3.67 -1.11 1.45
CA LEU A 243 3.30 -2.41 0.91
C LEU A 243 4.15 -3.50 1.56
N VAL A 244 3.56 -4.67 1.70
CA VAL A 244 4.26 -5.88 2.19
C VAL A 244 4.08 -7.03 1.21
N ASN A 245 5.12 -7.86 1.07
CA ASN A 245 5.02 -9.11 0.32
C ASN A 245 4.44 -10.24 1.19
N LYS A 246 4.21 -11.41 0.59
CA LYS A 246 3.67 -12.59 1.31
C LYS A 246 4.57 -13.09 2.44
N GLN A 247 5.84 -12.74 2.44
CA GLN A 247 6.81 -13.09 3.49
C GLN A 247 6.87 -12.05 4.62
N GLY A 248 6.07 -10.97 4.53
CA GLY A 248 5.99 -9.91 5.52
C GLY A 248 7.09 -8.86 5.45
N PHE A 249 7.87 -8.83 4.36
CA PHE A 249 8.85 -7.77 4.13
C PHE A 249 8.19 -6.54 3.53
N MET A 250 8.63 -5.35 3.95
CA MET A 250 8.30 -4.11 3.25
C MET A 250 8.86 -4.16 1.82
N ILE A 251 8.03 -3.80 0.85
CA ILE A 251 8.42 -3.75 -0.57
C ILE A 251 8.41 -2.31 -1.12
N THR A 252 8.25 -1.34 -0.24
CA THR A 252 8.34 0.10 -0.51
C THR A 252 9.26 0.76 0.48
N GLU A 253 9.93 1.86 0.09
CA GLU A 253 10.76 2.63 0.99
C GLU A 253 9.90 3.44 1.96
N SER A 254 10.20 3.33 3.26
CA SER A 254 9.59 4.14 4.30
C SER A 254 10.01 5.61 4.19
N ARG A 255 9.10 6.53 4.49
CA ARG A 255 9.45 7.95 4.66
C ARG A 255 10.41 8.20 5.83
N PHE A 256 10.51 7.24 6.73
CA PHE A 256 11.40 7.27 7.91
C PHE A 256 12.71 6.50 7.70
N ALA A 257 13.03 6.08 6.46
CA ALA A 257 14.23 5.29 6.16
C ALA A 257 15.52 5.95 6.68
N THR A 258 15.62 7.28 6.64
CA THR A 258 16.77 8.01 7.16
C THR A 258 16.89 7.88 8.68
N ASP A 259 15.77 8.01 9.40
CA ASP A 259 15.76 7.89 10.87
C ASP A 259 16.07 6.46 11.29
N LEU A 260 15.46 5.47 10.61
CA LEU A 260 15.73 4.04 10.85
C LEU A 260 17.20 3.67 10.61
N ARG A 261 17.84 4.28 9.60
CA ARG A 261 19.26 4.09 9.33
C ARG A 261 20.14 4.72 10.43
N ASN A 262 19.80 5.94 10.86
CA ASN A 262 20.54 6.62 11.93
C ASN A 262 20.47 5.85 13.25
N GLU A 263 19.34 5.19 13.53
CA GLU A 263 19.15 4.34 14.71
C GLU A 263 19.68 2.91 14.53
N GLY A 264 20.24 2.56 13.36
CA GLY A 264 20.87 1.26 13.10
C GLY A 264 19.90 0.11 12.83
N PHE A 265 18.63 0.38 12.54
CA PHE A 265 17.64 -0.65 12.20
C PHE A 265 17.77 -1.17 10.77
N ILE A 266 18.36 -0.40 9.88
CA ILE A 266 18.60 -0.75 8.46
C ILE A 266 20.00 -0.28 8.03
N GLU A 267 20.58 -0.97 7.05
CA GLU A 267 21.86 -0.58 6.46
C GLU A 267 21.68 0.41 5.31
N THR A 268 20.75 0.13 4.39
CA THR A 268 20.57 0.93 3.18
C THR A 268 19.15 1.44 3.01
N ASP A 269 18.16 0.56 2.99
CA ASP A 269 16.77 0.84 2.62
C ASP A 269 15.82 -0.03 3.44
N THR A 270 14.54 0.33 3.50
CA THR A 270 13.51 -0.51 4.12
C THR A 270 12.99 -1.59 3.18
N THR A 271 13.16 -1.39 1.87
CA THR A 271 12.63 -2.28 0.83
C THR A 271 13.36 -3.62 0.83
N LEU A 272 12.62 -4.69 1.14
CA LEU A 272 13.11 -6.07 1.29
C LEU A 272 14.12 -6.29 2.46
N GLU A 273 14.42 -5.25 3.24
CA GLU A 273 15.31 -5.33 4.40
C GLU A 273 14.50 -5.45 5.70
N ILE A 274 13.42 -4.68 5.84
CA ILE A 274 12.58 -4.73 7.04
C ILE A 274 11.48 -5.78 6.91
N LYS A 275 11.47 -6.72 7.86
CA LYS A 275 10.37 -7.65 8.09
C LYS A 275 9.49 -7.17 9.24
N LEU A 276 8.19 -7.03 8.97
CA LEU A 276 7.25 -6.48 9.93
C LEU A 276 6.74 -7.54 10.90
N ILE A 277 7.54 -7.80 11.91
CA ILE A 277 7.27 -8.74 12.99
C ILE A 277 7.19 -8.00 14.33
N ASN A 278 6.41 -8.53 15.27
CA ASN A 278 6.48 -8.12 16.67
C ASN A 278 7.80 -8.68 17.25
N PRO A 279 8.74 -7.85 17.71
CA PRO A 279 10.04 -8.34 18.21
C PRO A 279 9.91 -9.22 19.46
N GLU A 280 8.88 -9.05 20.28
CA GLU A 280 8.65 -9.84 21.50
C GLU A 280 8.09 -11.24 21.19
N GLU A 281 7.22 -11.33 20.19
CA GLU A 281 6.52 -12.59 19.86
C GLU A 281 7.15 -13.35 18.67
N GLY A 282 7.99 -12.69 17.87
CA GLY A 282 8.54 -13.25 16.63
C GLY A 282 7.51 -13.52 15.53
N LYS A 283 6.26 -13.05 15.71
CA LYS A 283 5.16 -13.19 14.77
C LYS A 283 4.93 -11.92 13.98
N PHE A 284 4.25 -12.03 12.85
CA PHE A 284 3.81 -10.83 12.12
C PHE A 284 3.01 -9.88 13.01
N THR A 285 3.17 -8.58 12.81
CA THR A 285 2.30 -7.58 13.43
C THR A 285 0.84 -7.89 13.07
N LYS A 286 -0.10 -7.50 13.93
CA LYS A 286 -1.52 -7.77 13.72
C LYS A 286 -2.01 -7.28 12.36
N SER A 287 -1.62 -6.06 11.96
CA SER A 287 -1.99 -5.46 10.67
C SER A 287 -1.48 -6.28 9.49
N VAL A 288 -0.22 -6.72 9.51
CA VAL A 288 0.35 -7.58 8.46
C VAL A 288 -0.34 -8.94 8.42
N SER A 289 -0.59 -9.56 9.58
CA SER A 289 -1.27 -10.85 9.65
C SER A 289 -2.67 -10.79 9.04
N GLU A 290 -3.45 -9.75 9.32
CA GLU A 290 -4.80 -9.58 8.76
C GLU A 290 -4.75 -9.23 7.25
N CYS A 291 -3.81 -8.39 6.84
CA CYS A 291 -3.58 -8.08 5.43
C CYS A 291 -3.25 -9.33 4.61
N LEU A 292 -2.37 -10.20 5.11
CA LEU A 292 -2.00 -11.46 4.44
C LEU A 292 -3.16 -12.48 4.33
N LYS A 293 -4.16 -12.38 5.20
CA LYS A 293 -5.42 -13.16 5.10
C LYS A 293 -6.42 -12.53 4.10
N GLY A 294 -6.09 -11.37 3.53
CA GLY A 294 -7.00 -10.62 2.65
C GLY A 294 -8.08 -9.83 3.40
N HIS A 295 -7.94 -9.66 4.70
CA HIS A 295 -8.87 -8.87 5.48
C HIS A 295 -8.57 -7.38 5.33
N THR A 296 -9.63 -6.59 5.12
CA THR A 296 -9.61 -5.13 5.21
C THR A 296 -10.19 -4.74 6.56
N GLY A 297 -9.46 -3.92 7.33
CA GLY A 297 -9.91 -3.53 8.66
C GLY A 297 -8.94 -2.56 9.35
N SER A 298 -9.30 -2.18 10.55
CA SER A 298 -8.53 -1.31 11.45
C SER A 298 -8.36 -1.98 12.81
#